data_00947646d12b46ec5136ff8933f6db52
#
_entry.id   00947646d12b46ec5136ff8933f6db52
#
_cell.length_a   1.000
_cell.length_b   1.000
_cell.length_c   1.000
_cell.angle_alpha   90.00
_cell.angle_beta   90.00
_cell.angle_gamma   90.00
#
_symmetry.space_group_name_H-M   'P 1'
#
loop_
_entity.id
_entity.type
_entity.pdbx_description
1 polymer ?
#
loop_
_entity_poly.entity_id
_entity_poly.type
_entity_poly.pdbx_seq_one_letter_code
_entity_poly.pdbx_strand_id
1 'polypeptide(L)'
;VEVFGTDIDVNFPLAKRNLGVVAQEFNFNHFEKVGDILVTQAGYYGLPLGLARERSRKYLKRLDLWEKREEPARNLSGGMKRRLMIARALVHEPRLLILDEPTAGVDIELRRSMWGFLQEINAAGTTIILTTHYLEEAESLCRNIAIIDHGEIIENTSMKQLLRTLDRETFVLDVLGEVPADFTVEGYLA
;
A
#
# COMPACT_ATOMS: atom_id res chain seq x y z
N VAL A 1 -3.16 -0.99 22.74
CA VAL A 1 -2.40 -1.41 21.53
C VAL A 1 -0.95 -1.00 21.68
N GLU A 2 -0.02 -1.91 21.34
CA GLU A 2 1.41 -1.68 21.47
C GLU A 2 2.09 -1.61 20.09
N VAL A 3 2.94 -0.59 19.89
CA VAL A 3 3.71 -0.38 18.66
C VAL A 3 5.18 -0.32 19.00
N PHE A 4 5.94 -1.33 18.61
CA PHE A 4 7.37 -1.49 18.90
C PHE A 4 7.73 -1.24 20.38
N GLY A 5 7.00 -1.86 21.30
CA GLY A 5 7.21 -1.73 22.75
C GLY A 5 6.65 -0.44 23.37
N THR A 6 5.90 0.35 22.60
CA THR A 6 5.26 1.57 23.10
C THR A 6 3.75 1.40 23.07
N ASP A 7 3.11 1.45 24.25
CA ASP A 7 1.67 1.48 24.34
C ASP A 7 1.13 2.83 23.86
N ILE A 8 0.20 2.78 22.89
CA ILE A 8 -0.40 3.98 22.29
C ILE A 8 -1.23 4.79 23.27
N ASP A 9 -1.81 4.15 24.29
CA ASP A 9 -2.63 4.81 25.30
C ASP A 9 -1.77 5.53 26.34
N VAL A 10 -0.49 5.10 26.50
CA VAL A 10 0.48 5.69 27.43
C VAL A 10 1.34 6.76 26.77
N ASN A 11 1.85 6.51 25.56
CA ASN A 11 2.73 7.45 24.85
C ASN A 11 2.47 7.46 23.34
N PHE A 12 1.34 8.01 22.96
CA PHE A 12 0.95 8.15 21.56
C PHE A 12 1.97 8.90 20.69
N PRO A 13 2.57 10.04 21.14
CA PRO A 13 3.58 10.73 20.33
C PRO A 13 4.79 9.88 19.99
N LEU A 14 5.26 9.03 20.90
CA LEU A 14 6.39 8.13 20.67
C LEU A 14 6.00 6.98 19.73
N ALA A 15 4.85 6.36 19.95
CA ALA A 15 4.33 5.32 19.06
C ALA A 15 4.17 5.86 17.63
N LYS A 16 3.59 7.06 17.48
CA LYS A 16 3.35 7.71 16.19
C LYS A 16 4.62 7.95 15.38
N ARG A 17 5.77 8.20 16.01
CA ARG A 17 7.06 8.36 15.32
C ARG A 17 7.48 7.14 14.53
N ASN A 18 7.01 5.96 14.91
CA ASN A 18 7.29 4.71 14.22
C ASN A 18 6.28 4.39 13.10
N LEU A 19 5.22 5.20 12.95
CA LEU A 19 4.12 4.94 12.03
C LEU A 19 4.10 5.92 10.87
N GLY A 20 4.05 5.39 9.65
CA GLY A 20 3.62 6.12 8.47
C GLY A 20 2.24 5.62 8.06
N VAL A 21 1.32 6.51 7.74
CA VAL A 21 -0.04 6.14 7.32
C VAL A 21 -0.39 6.84 6.03
N VAL A 22 -0.84 6.06 5.06
CA VAL A 22 -1.39 6.53 3.78
C VAL A 22 -2.86 6.15 3.76
N ALA A 23 -3.73 7.13 3.92
CA ALA A 23 -5.17 6.94 3.85
C ALA A 23 -5.65 6.77 2.40
N GLN A 24 -6.83 6.22 2.21
CA GLN A 24 -7.46 6.08 0.91
C GLN A 24 -7.73 7.45 0.28
N GLU A 25 -8.18 8.43 1.04
CA GLU A 25 -8.45 9.78 0.58
C GLU A 25 -7.23 10.70 0.69
N PHE A 26 -7.15 11.71 -0.20
CA PHE A 26 -6.09 12.72 -0.16
C PHE A 26 -6.34 13.71 0.98
N ASN A 27 -5.49 13.66 2.00
CA ASN A 27 -5.62 14.42 3.24
C ASN A 27 -4.48 15.43 3.46
N PHE A 28 -4.09 16.15 2.41
CA PHE A 28 -3.13 17.26 2.46
C PHE A 28 -3.73 18.53 1.88
N ASN A 29 -3.14 19.69 2.19
CA ASN A 29 -3.59 20.96 1.63
C ASN A 29 -3.25 21.06 0.14
N HIS A 30 -4.28 21.09 -0.69
CA HIS A 30 -4.14 21.13 -2.15
C HIS A 30 -3.53 22.42 -2.69
N PHE A 31 -3.51 23.49 -1.91
CA PHE A 31 -2.95 24.80 -2.30
C PHE A 31 -1.48 24.97 -1.92
N GLU A 32 -0.96 24.09 -1.06
CA GLU A 32 0.46 24.09 -0.72
C GLU A 32 1.32 23.51 -1.82
N LYS A 33 2.59 23.95 -1.89
CA LYS A 33 3.58 23.37 -2.77
C LYS A 33 3.91 21.94 -2.34
N VAL A 34 4.12 21.10 -3.33
CA VAL A 34 4.48 19.67 -3.12
C VAL A 34 5.68 19.51 -2.17
N GLY A 35 6.72 20.33 -2.35
CA GLY A 35 7.91 20.30 -1.49
C GLY A 35 7.61 20.72 -0.05
N ASP A 36 6.79 21.75 0.13
CA ASP A 36 6.47 22.29 1.45
C ASP A 36 5.61 21.32 2.26
N ILE A 37 4.69 20.58 1.62
CA ILE A 37 3.89 19.54 2.25
C ILE A 37 4.79 18.51 2.96
N LEU A 38 5.88 18.05 2.30
CA LEU A 38 6.79 17.09 2.91
C LEU A 38 7.61 17.70 4.03
N VAL A 39 8.13 18.92 3.84
CA VAL A 39 8.93 19.62 4.87
C VAL A 39 8.09 19.89 6.11
N THR A 40 6.85 20.34 5.93
CA THR A 40 5.89 20.57 7.03
C THR A 40 5.58 19.26 7.77
N GLN A 41 5.31 18.19 7.02
CA GLN A 41 5.07 16.87 7.61
C GLN A 41 6.27 16.39 8.44
N ALA A 42 7.49 16.52 7.92
CA ALA A 42 8.70 16.18 8.65
C ALA A 42 8.84 17.00 9.97
N GLY A 43 8.45 18.27 9.92
CA GLY A 43 8.39 19.14 11.10
C GLY A 43 7.45 18.63 12.19
N TYR A 44 6.29 18.10 11.84
CA TYR A 44 5.36 17.48 12.81
C TYR A 44 5.93 16.27 13.53
N TYR A 45 6.93 15.60 12.94
CA TYR A 45 7.68 14.51 13.59
C TYR A 45 8.96 14.99 14.28
N GLY A 46 9.20 16.31 14.34
CA GLY A 46 10.32 16.92 15.04
C GLY A 46 11.66 16.85 14.31
N LEU A 47 11.65 16.67 12.99
CA LEU A 47 12.89 16.68 12.19
C LEU A 47 13.42 18.10 12.05
N PRO A 48 14.74 18.32 12.26
CA PRO A 48 15.37 19.60 11.95
C PRO A 48 15.21 19.96 10.47
N LEU A 49 15.06 21.25 10.15
CA LEU A 49 14.76 21.74 8.81
C LEU A 49 15.73 21.22 7.73
N GLY A 50 17.03 21.13 8.05
CA GLY A 50 18.04 20.59 7.12
C GLY A 50 17.73 19.15 6.72
N LEU A 51 17.48 18.28 7.72
CA LEU A 51 17.14 16.88 7.52
C LEU A 51 15.77 16.73 6.83
N ALA A 52 14.79 17.57 7.20
CA ALA A 52 13.47 17.59 6.57
C ALA A 52 13.57 17.84 5.06
N ARG A 53 14.37 18.83 4.66
CA ARG A 53 14.63 19.16 3.23
C ARG A 53 15.38 18.03 2.50
N GLU A 54 16.38 17.45 3.14
CA GLU A 54 17.14 16.32 2.59
C GLU A 54 16.23 15.13 2.29
N ARG A 55 15.43 14.70 3.28
CA ARG A 55 14.51 13.59 3.14
C ARG A 55 13.36 13.88 2.16
N SER A 56 12.84 15.11 2.18
CA SER A 56 11.85 15.54 1.18
C SER A 56 12.40 15.41 -0.24
N ARG A 57 13.62 15.88 -0.48
CA ARG A 57 14.31 15.73 -1.77
C ARG A 57 14.49 14.25 -2.15
N LYS A 58 14.93 13.41 -1.21
CA LYS A 58 15.11 11.97 -1.40
C LYS A 58 13.82 11.32 -1.90
N TYR A 59 12.71 11.50 -1.17
CA TYR A 59 11.45 10.81 -1.49
C TYR A 59 10.73 11.41 -2.71
N LEU A 60 10.80 12.73 -2.90
CA LEU A 60 10.25 13.34 -4.12
C LEU A 60 10.99 12.88 -5.38
N LYS A 61 12.32 12.69 -5.33
CA LYS A 61 13.08 12.14 -6.45
C LYS A 61 12.73 10.67 -6.71
N ARG A 62 12.65 9.84 -5.66
CA ARG A 62 12.34 8.41 -5.79
C ARG A 62 10.94 8.13 -6.32
N LEU A 63 10.02 9.06 -6.13
CA LEU A 63 8.61 8.95 -6.55
C LEU A 63 8.29 9.86 -7.76
N ASP A 64 9.31 10.34 -8.50
CA ASP A 64 9.18 11.16 -9.70
C ASP A 64 8.33 12.44 -9.52
N LEU A 65 8.46 13.06 -8.35
CA LEU A 65 7.74 14.29 -8.00
C LEU A 65 8.67 15.51 -7.86
N TRP A 66 9.99 15.32 -7.97
CA TRP A 66 10.95 16.38 -7.69
C TRP A 66 10.75 17.60 -8.58
N GLU A 67 10.47 17.40 -9.86
CA GLU A 67 10.26 18.52 -10.81
C GLU A 67 8.97 19.31 -10.53
N LYS A 68 8.04 18.69 -9.80
CA LYS A 68 6.78 19.31 -9.37
C LYS A 68 6.83 19.94 -7.97
N ARG A 69 7.99 19.95 -7.29
CA ARG A 69 8.13 20.39 -5.89
C ARG A 69 7.67 21.81 -5.60
N GLU A 70 7.77 22.72 -6.61
CA GLU A 70 7.36 24.14 -6.50
C GLU A 70 5.91 24.37 -6.93
N GLU A 71 5.25 23.36 -7.48
CA GLU A 71 3.87 23.48 -7.92
C GLU A 71 2.90 23.20 -6.77
N PRO A 72 1.72 23.88 -6.76
CA PRO A 72 0.65 23.52 -5.83
C PRO A 72 0.16 22.08 -6.07
N ALA A 73 -0.10 21.35 -4.99
CA ALA A 73 -0.49 19.94 -5.08
C ALA A 73 -1.82 19.71 -5.83
N ARG A 74 -2.69 20.72 -5.96
CA ARG A 74 -3.89 20.65 -6.80
C ARG A 74 -3.61 20.37 -8.28
N ASN A 75 -2.44 20.77 -8.78
CA ASN A 75 -2.04 20.60 -10.19
C ASN A 75 -1.55 19.17 -10.50
N LEU A 76 -1.40 18.32 -9.48
CA LEU A 76 -0.97 16.94 -9.66
C LEU A 76 -2.11 16.06 -10.17
N SER A 77 -1.78 15.08 -11.03
CA SER A 77 -2.70 13.99 -11.39
C SER A 77 -3.05 13.11 -10.18
N GLY A 78 -4.07 12.27 -10.28
CA GLY A 78 -4.46 11.33 -9.22
C GLY A 78 -3.30 10.42 -8.78
N GLY A 79 -2.59 9.83 -9.74
CA GLY A 79 -1.42 8.99 -9.47
C GLY A 79 -0.26 9.76 -8.84
N MET A 80 -0.01 11.01 -9.25
CA MET A 80 0.99 11.88 -8.62
C MET A 80 0.60 12.25 -7.18
N LYS A 81 -0.69 12.52 -6.92
CA LYS A 81 -1.19 12.75 -5.56
C LYS A 81 -1.02 11.51 -4.69
N ARG A 82 -1.26 10.32 -5.22
CA ARG A 82 -1.04 9.05 -4.50
C ARG A 82 0.44 8.88 -4.13
N ARG A 83 1.35 9.13 -5.08
CA ARG A 83 2.80 9.12 -4.81
C ARG A 83 3.21 10.16 -3.76
N LEU A 84 2.60 11.35 -3.78
CA LEU A 84 2.83 12.39 -2.76
C LEU A 84 2.41 11.93 -1.37
N MET A 85 1.27 11.23 -1.23
CA MET A 85 0.83 10.65 0.05
C MET A 85 1.85 9.66 0.60
N ILE A 86 2.39 8.79 -0.25
CA ILE A 86 3.43 7.83 0.15
C ILE A 86 4.72 8.56 0.55
N ALA A 87 5.18 9.54 -0.25
CA ALA A 87 6.34 10.35 0.10
C ALA A 87 6.20 11.03 1.46
N ARG A 88 5.00 11.58 1.73
CA ARG A 88 4.67 12.23 2.99
C ARG A 88 4.69 11.27 4.17
N ALA A 89 4.17 10.05 4.00
CA ALA A 89 4.17 9.03 5.04
C ALA A 89 5.58 8.50 5.36
N LEU A 90 6.51 8.60 4.40
CA LEU A 90 7.88 8.09 4.53
C LEU A 90 8.91 9.14 4.97
N VAL A 91 8.58 10.43 4.95
CA VAL A 91 9.56 11.51 5.16
C VAL A 91 10.27 11.44 6.53
N HIS A 92 9.61 10.91 7.55
CA HIS A 92 10.20 10.71 8.88
C HIS A 92 10.83 9.31 9.07
N GLU A 93 10.86 8.48 8.00
CA GLU A 93 11.44 7.12 7.98
C GLU A 93 10.86 6.21 9.06
N PRO A 94 9.54 5.93 8.99
CA PRO A 94 8.87 5.09 9.97
C PRO A 94 9.33 3.63 9.89
N ARG A 95 9.22 2.90 11.00
CA ARG A 95 9.46 1.45 11.05
C ARG A 95 8.28 0.62 10.54
N LEU A 96 7.06 1.19 10.60
CA LEU A 96 5.82 0.59 10.10
C LEU A 96 5.10 1.57 9.17
N LEU A 97 4.79 1.11 7.97
CA LEU A 97 3.99 1.83 6.97
C LEU A 97 2.65 1.12 6.80
N ILE A 98 1.56 1.85 7.04
CA ILE A 98 0.19 1.37 6.84
C ILE A 98 -0.36 2.06 5.59
N LEU A 99 -0.82 1.28 4.63
CA LEU A 99 -1.31 1.74 3.34
C LEU A 99 -2.74 1.28 3.14
N ASP A 100 -3.65 2.23 2.99
CA ASP A 100 -5.05 1.92 2.71
C ASP A 100 -5.32 2.10 1.21
N GLU A 101 -5.51 0.97 0.51
CA GLU A 101 -5.68 0.88 -0.94
C GLU A 101 -4.67 1.72 -1.74
N PRO A 102 -3.35 1.47 -1.60
CA PRO A 102 -2.32 2.39 -2.09
C PRO A 102 -2.32 2.60 -3.60
N THR A 103 -2.89 1.70 -4.39
CA THR A 103 -2.91 1.79 -5.85
C THR A 103 -4.32 1.91 -6.44
N ALA A 104 -5.33 2.20 -5.62
CA ALA A 104 -6.69 2.39 -6.11
C ALA A 104 -6.75 3.56 -7.12
N GLY A 105 -7.38 3.32 -8.28
CA GLY A 105 -7.53 4.31 -9.33
C GLY A 105 -6.24 4.69 -10.07
N VAL A 106 -5.18 3.88 -9.93
CA VAL A 106 -3.90 4.07 -10.61
C VAL A 106 -3.80 3.12 -11.81
N ASP A 107 -3.23 3.59 -12.92
CA ASP A 107 -2.97 2.76 -14.11
C ASP A 107 -1.95 1.65 -13.82
N ILE A 108 -1.93 0.62 -14.69
CA ILE A 108 -1.13 -0.59 -14.48
C ILE A 108 0.38 -0.31 -14.40
N GLU A 109 0.91 0.57 -15.24
CA GLU A 109 2.35 0.85 -15.29
C GLU A 109 2.79 1.57 -14.00
N LEU A 110 2.03 2.58 -13.60
CA LEU A 110 2.29 3.30 -12.37
C LEU A 110 2.12 2.41 -11.14
N ARG A 111 1.11 1.51 -11.12
CA ARG A 111 0.91 0.52 -10.07
C ARG A 111 2.13 -0.37 -9.90
N ARG A 112 2.67 -0.95 -10.98
CA ARG A 112 3.88 -1.78 -10.95
C ARG A 112 5.11 -1.03 -10.43
N SER A 113 5.27 0.23 -10.86
CA SER A 113 6.35 1.09 -10.35
C SER A 113 6.23 1.32 -8.85
N MET A 114 5.01 1.56 -8.35
CA MET A 114 4.75 1.72 -6.92
C MET A 114 5.01 0.43 -6.14
N TRP A 115 4.65 -0.72 -6.66
CA TRP A 115 4.97 -2.02 -6.04
C TRP A 115 6.47 -2.23 -5.89
N GLY A 116 7.25 -1.99 -6.95
CA GLY A 116 8.70 -2.06 -6.90
C GLY A 116 9.29 -1.16 -5.81
N PHE A 117 8.80 0.07 -5.70
CA PHE A 117 9.20 1.00 -4.65
C PHE A 117 8.85 0.48 -3.24
N LEU A 118 7.65 -0.07 -3.03
CA LEU A 118 7.24 -0.62 -1.73
C LEU A 118 8.06 -1.87 -1.36
N GLN A 119 8.39 -2.73 -2.33
CA GLN A 119 9.28 -3.87 -2.11
C GLN A 119 10.68 -3.43 -1.66
N GLU A 120 11.24 -2.38 -2.29
CA GLU A 120 12.54 -1.82 -1.87
C GLU A 120 12.50 -1.26 -0.45
N ILE A 121 11.43 -0.54 -0.07
CA ILE A 121 11.25 -0.01 1.29
C ILE A 121 11.13 -1.15 2.31
N ASN A 122 10.40 -2.21 1.98
CA ASN A 122 10.28 -3.40 2.83
C ASN A 122 11.63 -4.13 2.98
N ALA A 123 12.37 -4.31 1.88
CA ALA A 123 13.70 -4.91 1.90
C ALA A 123 14.71 -4.09 2.72
N ALA A 124 14.53 -2.76 2.78
CA ALA A 124 15.32 -1.86 3.62
C ALA A 124 14.94 -1.90 5.12
N GLY A 125 13.95 -2.72 5.52
CA GLY A 125 13.58 -3.00 6.90
C GLY A 125 12.31 -2.33 7.41
N THR A 126 11.57 -1.58 6.58
CA THR A 126 10.27 -1.06 6.97
C THR A 126 9.22 -2.17 6.89
N THR A 127 8.50 -2.42 7.97
CA THR A 127 7.33 -3.31 7.95
C THR A 127 6.19 -2.61 7.20
N ILE A 128 5.50 -3.34 6.32
CA ILE A 128 4.37 -2.79 5.57
C ILE A 128 3.12 -3.60 5.86
N ILE A 129 2.04 -2.91 6.21
CA ILE A 129 0.67 -3.44 6.24
C ILE A 129 -0.11 -2.69 5.17
N LEU A 130 -0.79 -3.40 4.30
CA LEU A 130 -1.65 -2.77 3.29
C LEU A 130 -3.01 -3.43 3.26
N THR A 131 -4.04 -2.63 2.96
CA THR A 131 -5.35 -3.13 2.54
C THR A 131 -5.45 -3.05 1.03
N THR A 132 -6.07 -4.03 0.42
CA THR A 132 -6.35 -4.03 -1.02
C THR A 132 -7.50 -4.97 -1.34
N HIS A 133 -8.23 -4.66 -2.39
CA HIS A 133 -9.20 -5.56 -3.00
C HIS A 133 -8.66 -6.21 -4.29
N TYR A 134 -7.39 -5.94 -4.64
CA TYR A 134 -6.71 -6.56 -5.78
C TYR A 134 -5.84 -7.71 -5.32
N LEU A 135 -6.21 -8.95 -5.68
CA LEU A 135 -5.43 -10.14 -5.33
C LEU A 135 -4.00 -10.08 -5.91
N GLU A 136 -3.84 -9.58 -7.14
CA GLU A 136 -2.54 -9.41 -7.80
C GLU A 136 -1.58 -8.50 -6.99
N GLU A 137 -2.10 -7.44 -6.36
CA GLU A 137 -1.32 -6.57 -5.47
C GLU A 137 -0.88 -7.31 -4.21
N ALA A 138 -1.82 -8.03 -3.57
CA ALA A 138 -1.51 -8.81 -2.38
C ALA A 138 -0.50 -9.92 -2.70
N GLU A 139 -0.63 -10.61 -3.82
CA GLU A 139 0.31 -11.63 -4.29
C GLU A 139 1.72 -11.07 -4.51
N SER A 140 1.80 -9.89 -5.16
CA SER A 140 3.08 -9.24 -5.46
C SER A 140 3.80 -8.72 -4.21
N LEU A 141 3.05 -8.21 -3.21
CA LEU A 141 3.63 -7.45 -2.09
C LEU A 141 3.63 -8.21 -0.76
N CYS A 142 2.71 -9.15 -0.55
CA CYS A 142 2.45 -9.71 0.76
C CYS A 142 2.97 -11.13 0.91
N ARG A 143 3.61 -11.41 2.06
CA ARG A 143 3.96 -12.79 2.47
C ARG A 143 2.82 -13.46 3.23
N ASN A 144 2.09 -12.69 4.02
CA ASN A 144 0.93 -13.13 4.79
C ASN A 144 -0.27 -12.30 4.40
N ILE A 145 -1.44 -12.91 4.46
CA ILE A 145 -2.70 -12.31 4.10
C ILE A 145 -3.76 -12.66 5.14
N ALA A 146 -4.61 -11.68 5.44
CA ALA A 146 -5.85 -11.90 6.17
C ALA A 146 -7.02 -11.45 5.30
N ILE A 147 -8.02 -12.32 5.13
CA ILE A 147 -9.24 -11.99 4.40
C ILE A 147 -10.30 -11.58 5.43
N ILE A 148 -10.89 -10.42 5.22
CA ILE A 148 -11.90 -9.85 6.10
C ILE A 148 -13.24 -9.84 5.36
N ASP A 149 -14.27 -10.41 5.98
CA ASP A 149 -15.65 -10.34 5.51
C ASP A 149 -16.57 -9.95 6.65
N HIS A 150 -17.45 -8.99 6.43
CA HIS A 150 -18.40 -8.46 7.43
C HIS A 150 -17.77 -8.09 8.78
N GLY A 151 -16.49 -7.65 8.78
CA GLY A 151 -15.76 -7.25 9.98
C GLY A 151 -15.10 -8.41 10.75
N GLU A 152 -15.19 -9.64 10.24
CA GLU A 152 -14.56 -10.82 10.79
C GLU A 152 -13.41 -11.30 9.90
N ILE A 153 -12.35 -11.81 10.50
CA ILE A 153 -11.25 -12.44 9.77
C ILE A 153 -11.68 -13.88 9.46
N ILE A 154 -11.97 -14.14 8.18
CA ILE A 154 -12.39 -15.47 7.71
C ILE A 154 -11.20 -16.36 7.32
N GLU A 155 -10.06 -15.76 6.98
CA GLU A 155 -8.83 -16.49 6.67
C GLU A 155 -7.62 -15.67 7.14
N ASN A 156 -6.61 -16.32 7.70
CA ASN A 156 -5.34 -15.70 8.08
C ASN A 156 -4.21 -16.70 7.81
N THR A 157 -3.52 -16.53 6.69
CA THR A 157 -2.58 -17.52 6.19
C THR A 157 -1.43 -16.88 5.42
N SER A 158 -0.47 -17.67 4.96
CA SER A 158 0.55 -17.21 4.04
C SER A 158 0.00 -17.10 2.62
N MET A 159 0.47 -16.12 1.84
CA MET A 159 0.11 -15.99 0.42
C MET A 159 0.32 -17.30 -0.35
N LYS A 160 1.45 -18.00 -0.10
CA LYS A 160 1.74 -19.29 -0.72
C LYS A 160 0.71 -20.36 -0.40
N GLN A 161 0.14 -20.36 0.80
CA GLN A 161 -0.87 -21.35 1.21
C GLN A 161 -2.21 -20.99 0.59
N LEU A 162 -2.60 -19.71 0.58
CA LEU A 162 -3.82 -19.25 -0.07
C LEU A 162 -3.83 -19.62 -1.55
N LEU A 163 -2.76 -19.33 -2.30
CA LEU A 163 -2.67 -19.65 -3.72
C LEU A 163 -2.81 -21.15 -3.98
N ARG A 164 -2.27 -22.02 -3.12
CA ARG A 164 -2.48 -23.49 -3.24
C ARG A 164 -3.94 -23.91 -3.07
N THR A 165 -4.72 -23.15 -2.31
CA THR A 165 -6.15 -23.45 -2.12
C THR A 165 -6.96 -22.98 -3.33
N LEU A 166 -6.47 -21.97 -4.04
CA LEU A 166 -7.07 -21.42 -5.26
C LEU A 166 -6.70 -22.20 -6.53
N ASP A 167 -5.79 -23.18 -6.46
CA ASP A 167 -5.38 -24.06 -7.58
C ASP A 167 -6.52 -25.00 -8.11
N ARG A 168 -7.72 -24.85 -7.59
CA ARG A 168 -8.93 -25.48 -8.13
C ARG A 168 -9.72 -24.45 -8.93
N GLU A 169 -9.56 -24.48 -10.23
CA GLU A 169 -10.45 -23.75 -11.14
C GLU A 169 -11.75 -24.57 -11.30
N THR A 170 -12.88 -23.94 -10.97
CA THR A 170 -14.20 -24.53 -11.23
C THR A 170 -14.77 -23.87 -12.48
N PHE A 171 -14.92 -24.66 -13.54
CA PHE A 171 -15.60 -24.22 -14.75
C PHE A 171 -17.07 -24.62 -14.69
N VAL A 172 -17.97 -23.66 -14.86
CA VAL A 172 -19.39 -23.93 -15.07
C VAL A 172 -19.62 -23.95 -16.59
N LEU A 173 -19.93 -25.12 -17.12
CA LEU A 173 -20.22 -25.29 -18.56
C LEU A 173 -21.74 -25.34 -18.74
N ASP A 174 -22.27 -24.37 -19.49
CA ASP A 174 -23.63 -24.45 -20.00
C ASP A 174 -23.65 -25.35 -21.25
N VAL A 175 -24.30 -26.50 -21.15
CA VAL A 175 -24.42 -27.44 -22.25
C VAL A 175 -25.84 -27.38 -22.87
N LEU A 176 -25.91 -27.39 -24.19
CA LEU A 176 -27.18 -27.51 -24.93
C LEU A 176 -27.52 -28.99 -25.08
N GLY A 177 -28.35 -29.55 -24.16
CA GLY A 177 -28.80 -30.92 -24.15
C GLY A 177 -28.54 -31.67 -22.86
N GLU A 178 -28.83 -32.96 -22.86
CA GLU A 178 -28.56 -33.84 -21.70
C GLU A 178 -27.09 -34.21 -21.62
N VAL A 179 -26.50 -34.04 -20.44
CA VAL A 179 -25.10 -34.43 -20.17
C VAL A 179 -25.09 -35.96 -19.92
N PRO A 180 -24.31 -36.76 -20.67
CA PRO A 180 -24.15 -38.18 -20.40
C PRO A 180 -23.66 -38.43 -18.96
N ALA A 181 -24.15 -39.48 -18.32
CA ALA A 181 -23.80 -39.81 -16.93
C ALA A 181 -22.30 -40.15 -16.72
N ASP A 182 -21.60 -40.44 -17.79
CA ASP A 182 -20.17 -40.76 -17.87
C ASP A 182 -19.32 -39.64 -18.44
N PHE A 183 -19.88 -38.41 -18.53
CA PHE A 183 -19.15 -37.23 -19.03
C PHE A 183 -17.96 -36.92 -18.12
N THR A 184 -16.80 -36.99 -18.69
CA THR A 184 -15.54 -36.57 -18.03
C THR A 184 -14.72 -35.68 -18.94
N VAL A 185 -14.07 -34.70 -18.36
CA VAL A 185 -13.08 -33.87 -19.06
C VAL A 185 -11.70 -34.27 -18.55
N GLU A 186 -10.81 -34.67 -19.45
CA GLU A 186 -9.47 -35.12 -19.13
C GLU A 186 -8.72 -34.00 -18.39
N GLY A 187 -8.26 -34.29 -17.16
CA GLY A 187 -7.58 -33.31 -16.29
C GLY A 187 -8.49 -32.56 -15.32
N TYR A 188 -9.81 -32.80 -15.33
CA TYR A 188 -10.77 -32.16 -14.41
C TYR A 188 -11.59 -33.23 -13.68
N LEU A 189 -11.93 -32.96 -12.41
CA LEU A 189 -12.88 -33.74 -11.63
C LEU A 189 -14.27 -33.14 -11.83
N ALA A 190 -15.24 -33.96 -12.28
CA ALA A 190 -16.64 -33.57 -12.42
C ALA A 190 -17.34 -33.56 -11.06
#